data_bcc58669d5a17dd2b39ac3bb7b1d1cbe
#
_entry.id   bcc58669d5a17dd2b39ac3bb7b1d1cbe
#
_cell.length_a   1.000
_cell.length_b   1.000
_cell.length_c   1.000
_cell.angle_alpha   90.00
_cell.angle_beta   90.00
_cell.angle_gamma   90.00
#
_symmetry.space_group_name_H-M   'P 1'
#
loop_
_entity.id
_entity.type
_entity.pdbx_description
1 polymer ?
#
loop_
_entity_poly.entity_id
_entity_poly.type
_entity_poly.pdbx_seq_one_letter_code
_entity_poly.pdbx_strand_id
1 'polypeptide(L)'
;MKLLLENWRKFIAEMEEPITTLRIFDFDETIAHTESETRVTAPDGSTATLRDQKEFEEYMNAAAAKEGIEAFDAVDRLMDMGYQIDLSDFSIVKDPFEITLVTDVLRNFPENSKTYIMTARRGNSIGPIIDYLDEIGIDAGKVRVIATQGDSKGDVMTKMLRNKLMSDGKSNINRIEYYEDSQKNIDDVLNKLCNNPDIEDVKPEGFELLINKVINNGGGYNIQKIECSN
;
A
#
# COMPACT_ATOMS: atom_id res chain seq x y z
N MET A 1 -19.50 38.89 17.46
CA MET A 1 -19.71 37.76 16.54
C MET A 1 -18.41 37.09 16.09
N LYS A 2 -17.37 37.84 15.65
CA LYS A 2 -16.09 37.27 15.19
C LYS A 2 -15.35 36.49 16.30
N LEU A 3 -15.32 37.03 17.52
CA LEU A 3 -14.69 36.40 18.71
C LEU A 3 -15.37 35.10 19.11
N LEU A 4 -16.70 35.01 18.96
CA LEU A 4 -17.47 33.80 19.26
C LEU A 4 -17.18 32.69 18.25
N LEU A 5 -17.03 33.02 16.96
CA LEU A 5 -16.68 32.09 15.90
C LEU A 5 -15.23 31.60 16.02
N GLU A 6 -14.29 32.47 16.44
CA GLU A 6 -12.90 32.09 16.69
C GLU A 6 -12.79 31.16 17.91
N ASN A 7 -13.53 31.43 18.98
CA ASN A 7 -13.59 30.56 20.15
C ASN A 7 -14.28 29.22 19.83
N TRP A 8 -15.33 29.22 19.00
CA TRP A 8 -15.95 27.97 18.52
C TRP A 8 -15.00 27.13 17.65
N ARG A 9 -14.27 27.75 16.73
CA ARG A 9 -13.27 27.06 15.91
C ARG A 9 -12.15 26.46 16.77
N LYS A 10 -11.72 27.23 17.77
CA LYS A 10 -10.69 26.75 18.71
C LYS A 10 -11.22 25.62 19.58
N PHE A 11 -12.48 25.70 20.06
CA PHE A 11 -13.16 24.67 20.82
C PHE A 11 -13.38 23.39 20.01
N ILE A 12 -13.78 23.52 18.73
CA ILE A 12 -13.92 22.34 17.83
C ILE A 12 -12.55 21.72 17.55
N ALA A 13 -11.51 22.52 17.31
CA ALA A 13 -10.15 22.03 17.10
C ALA A 13 -9.56 21.36 18.35
N GLU A 14 -9.96 21.79 19.56
CA GLU A 14 -9.58 21.18 20.82
C GLU A 14 -10.41 19.92 21.15
N MET A 15 -11.54 19.70 20.45
CA MET A 15 -12.40 18.50 20.64
C MET A 15 -12.13 17.38 19.62
N GLU A 16 -11.45 17.65 18.53
CA GLU A 16 -10.99 16.58 17.62
C GLU A 16 -9.78 15.91 18.27
N GLU A 17 -9.95 14.68 18.69
CA GLU A 17 -8.82 13.89 19.17
C GLU A 17 -7.72 13.87 18.11
N PRO A 18 -6.46 14.12 18.49
CA PRO A 18 -5.37 14.13 17.53
C PRO A 18 -5.26 12.75 16.86
N ILE A 19 -5.10 12.74 15.54
CA ILE A 19 -4.83 11.49 14.83
C ILE A 19 -3.49 10.95 15.30
N THR A 20 -3.53 9.76 15.88
CA THR A 20 -2.36 9.08 16.43
C THR A 20 -2.04 7.78 15.70
N THR A 21 -2.99 7.24 14.93
CA THR A 21 -2.85 5.97 14.23
C THR A 21 -3.03 6.14 12.73
N LEU A 22 -2.09 5.61 11.96
CA LEU A 22 -2.27 5.38 10.52
C LEU A 22 -2.61 3.91 10.30
N ARG A 23 -3.69 3.67 9.58
CA ARG A 23 -4.08 2.34 9.13
C ARG A 23 -3.90 2.28 7.62
N ILE A 24 -2.99 1.45 7.17
CA ILE A 24 -2.57 1.39 5.78
C ILE A 24 -2.81 -0.03 5.28
N PHE A 25 -3.55 -0.16 4.20
CA PHE A 25 -3.91 -1.44 3.60
C PHE A 25 -3.38 -1.46 2.16
N ASP A 26 -2.73 -2.54 1.77
CA ASP A 26 -2.57 -2.83 0.36
C ASP A 26 -3.92 -3.22 -0.26
N PHE A 27 -4.03 -3.21 -1.58
CA PHE A 27 -5.27 -3.53 -2.27
C PHE A 27 -5.27 -4.97 -2.78
N ASP A 28 -4.36 -5.30 -3.69
CA ASP A 28 -4.31 -6.61 -4.34
C ASP A 28 -3.85 -7.69 -3.35
N GLU A 29 -4.51 -8.86 -3.34
CA GLU A 29 -4.26 -9.97 -2.42
C GLU A 29 -4.36 -9.60 -0.93
N THR A 30 -4.77 -8.37 -0.61
CA THR A 30 -4.96 -7.87 0.76
C THR A 30 -6.42 -7.48 1.02
N ILE A 31 -7.01 -6.54 0.28
CA ILE A 31 -8.43 -6.18 0.36
C ILE A 31 -9.24 -7.05 -0.58
N ALA A 32 -8.75 -7.27 -1.78
CA ALA A 32 -9.38 -8.09 -2.79
C ALA A 32 -8.37 -8.92 -3.58
N HIS A 33 -8.74 -10.17 -3.84
CA HIS A 33 -8.14 -10.92 -4.94
C HIS A 33 -8.77 -10.43 -6.24
N THR A 34 -7.97 -10.07 -7.25
CA THR A 34 -8.46 -9.61 -8.55
C THR A 34 -7.90 -10.49 -9.67
N GLU A 35 -8.70 -10.72 -10.72
CA GLU A 35 -8.24 -11.45 -11.90
C GLU A 35 -7.52 -10.52 -12.91
N SER A 36 -6.76 -9.55 -12.39
CA SER A 36 -5.94 -8.66 -13.21
C SER A 36 -4.69 -9.39 -13.70
N GLU A 37 -4.43 -9.30 -15.00
CA GLU A 37 -3.32 -9.99 -15.66
C GLU A 37 -2.28 -8.99 -16.19
N THR A 38 -1.01 -9.37 -16.10
CA THR A 38 0.08 -8.69 -16.82
C THR A 38 0.34 -9.40 -18.13
N ARG A 39 0.32 -8.68 -19.25
CA ARG A 39 0.71 -9.24 -20.53
C ARG A 39 2.09 -8.75 -20.91
N VAL A 40 3.01 -9.68 -21.17
CA VAL A 40 4.36 -9.37 -21.65
C VAL A 40 4.50 -9.84 -23.08
N THR A 41 4.96 -8.94 -23.97
CA THR A 41 5.30 -9.26 -25.37
C THR A 41 6.80 -9.15 -25.53
N ALA A 42 7.45 -10.24 -25.93
CA ALA A 42 8.89 -10.28 -26.22
C ALA A 42 9.21 -9.68 -27.60
N PRO A 43 10.46 -9.29 -27.90
CA PRO A 43 10.87 -8.71 -29.17
C PRO A 43 10.61 -9.60 -30.40
N ASP A 44 10.55 -10.92 -30.22
CA ASP A 44 10.20 -11.88 -31.27
C ASP A 44 8.70 -12.00 -31.54
N GLY A 45 7.87 -11.21 -30.82
CA GLY A 45 6.41 -11.20 -30.93
C GLY A 45 5.71 -12.28 -30.11
N SER A 46 6.44 -13.12 -29.38
CA SER A 46 5.83 -14.06 -28.44
C SER A 46 5.21 -13.32 -27.26
N THR A 47 4.06 -13.81 -26.76
CA THR A 47 3.33 -13.20 -25.65
C THR A 47 3.16 -14.18 -24.51
N ALA A 48 3.27 -13.68 -23.27
CA ALA A 48 2.94 -14.37 -22.05
C ALA A 48 1.90 -13.57 -21.27
N THR A 49 0.92 -14.28 -20.68
CA THR A 49 -0.07 -13.70 -19.76
C THR A 49 0.23 -14.22 -18.36
N LEU A 50 0.45 -13.31 -17.42
CA LEU A 50 0.94 -13.58 -16.07
C LEU A 50 -0.12 -13.10 -15.08
N ARG A 51 -0.53 -13.97 -14.16
CA ARG A 51 -1.71 -13.77 -13.32
C ARG A 51 -1.42 -13.13 -11.97
N ASP A 52 -0.16 -13.26 -11.52
CA ASP A 52 0.26 -12.74 -10.24
C ASP A 52 1.70 -12.21 -10.29
N GLN A 53 2.11 -11.56 -9.21
CA GLN A 53 3.46 -11.00 -9.09
C GLN A 53 4.53 -12.08 -9.19
N LYS A 54 4.28 -13.28 -8.67
CA LYS A 54 5.26 -14.38 -8.68
C LYS A 54 5.51 -14.87 -10.11
N GLU A 55 4.44 -15.11 -10.88
CA GLU A 55 4.54 -15.49 -12.29
C GLU A 55 5.28 -14.39 -13.09
N PHE A 56 4.99 -13.11 -12.80
CA PHE A 56 5.68 -12.00 -13.42
C PHE A 56 7.18 -11.98 -13.09
N GLU A 57 7.55 -12.10 -11.83
CA GLU A 57 8.96 -12.12 -11.40
C GLU A 57 9.71 -13.35 -11.98
N GLU A 58 9.09 -14.53 -11.95
CA GLU A 58 9.67 -15.75 -12.54
C GLU A 58 9.89 -15.58 -14.05
N TYR A 59 8.93 -15.04 -14.78
CA TYR A 59 9.05 -14.80 -16.21
C TYR A 59 10.15 -13.79 -16.54
N MET A 60 10.16 -12.64 -15.84
CA MET A 60 11.16 -11.60 -16.09
C MET A 60 12.58 -12.06 -15.73
N ASN A 61 12.75 -12.80 -14.63
CA ASN A 61 14.02 -13.38 -14.25
C ASN A 61 14.50 -14.42 -15.26
N ALA A 62 13.62 -15.27 -15.77
CA ALA A 62 13.96 -16.25 -16.81
C ALA A 62 14.35 -15.56 -18.14
N ALA A 63 13.63 -14.49 -18.52
CA ALA A 63 13.97 -13.70 -19.70
C ALA A 63 15.31 -13.00 -19.52
N ALA A 64 15.56 -12.38 -18.37
CA ALA A 64 16.83 -11.72 -18.03
C ALA A 64 18.01 -12.68 -18.05
N ALA A 65 17.86 -13.87 -17.46
CA ALA A 65 18.90 -14.90 -17.47
C ALA A 65 19.24 -15.36 -18.89
N LYS A 66 18.24 -15.49 -19.77
CA LYS A 66 18.44 -15.82 -21.18
C LYS A 66 19.26 -14.76 -21.93
N GLU A 67 19.09 -13.50 -21.59
CA GLU A 67 19.80 -12.36 -22.17
C GLU A 67 21.09 -11.98 -21.42
N GLY A 68 21.46 -12.72 -20.37
CA GLY A 68 22.66 -12.46 -19.56
C GLY A 68 22.59 -11.20 -18.70
N ILE A 69 21.37 -10.81 -18.32
CA ILE A 69 21.08 -9.63 -17.48
C ILE A 69 20.96 -10.05 -16.02
N GLU A 70 21.53 -9.27 -15.09
CA GLU A 70 21.33 -9.48 -13.66
C GLU A 70 19.89 -9.14 -13.22
N ALA A 71 19.34 -9.92 -12.29
CA ALA A 71 17.93 -9.81 -11.88
C ALA A 71 17.54 -8.43 -11.34
N PHE A 72 18.47 -7.68 -10.76
CA PHE A 72 18.22 -6.34 -10.19
C PHE A 72 17.77 -5.31 -11.23
N ASP A 73 18.32 -5.36 -12.46
CA ASP A 73 17.99 -4.42 -13.55
C ASP A 73 17.09 -5.05 -14.62
N ALA A 74 16.52 -6.24 -14.36
CA ALA A 74 15.91 -7.08 -15.37
C ALA A 74 14.78 -6.37 -16.13
N VAL A 75 13.85 -5.72 -15.43
CA VAL A 75 12.66 -5.13 -16.03
C VAL A 75 13.03 -4.00 -16.99
N ASP A 76 13.83 -3.02 -16.51
CA ASP A 76 14.19 -1.84 -17.30
C ASP A 76 15.01 -2.23 -18.53
N ARG A 77 16.01 -3.12 -18.36
CA ARG A 77 16.84 -3.58 -19.48
C ARG A 77 16.08 -4.41 -20.50
N LEU A 78 15.15 -5.25 -20.05
CA LEU A 78 14.30 -6.01 -21.00
C LEU A 78 13.38 -5.06 -21.77
N MET A 79 12.83 -4.03 -21.13
CA MET A 79 12.05 -3.00 -21.83
C MET A 79 12.92 -2.26 -22.87
N ASP A 80 14.15 -1.89 -22.54
CA ASP A 80 15.11 -1.28 -23.49
C ASP A 80 15.44 -2.21 -24.67
N MET A 81 15.39 -3.52 -24.45
CA MET A 81 15.57 -4.54 -25.50
C MET A 81 14.30 -4.80 -26.34
N GLY A 82 13.20 -4.10 -26.05
CA GLY A 82 11.96 -4.16 -26.82
C GLY A 82 10.88 -5.06 -26.24
N TYR A 83 11.03 -5.57 -25.00
CA TYR A 83 9.92 -6.18 -24.30
C TYR A 83 8.86 -5.13 -23.98
N GLN A 84 7.60 -5.46 -24.17
CA GLN A 84 6.46 -4.60 -23.87
C GLN A 84 5.67 -5.22 -22.72
N ILE A 85 5.38 -4.42 -21.68
CA ILE A 85 4.61 -4.84 -20.52
C ILE A 85 3.29 -4.07 -20.51
N ASP A 86 2.19 -4.78 -20.69
CA ASP A 86 0.83 -4.24 -20.62
C ASP A 86 0.22 -4.54 -19.25
N LEU A 87 -0.04 -3.48 -18.50
CA LEU A 87 -0.66 -3.48 -17.18
C LEU A 87 -2.07 -2.86 -17.22
N SER A 88 -2.72 -2.82 -18.38
CA SER A 88 -4.01 -2.16 -18.56
C SER A 88 -5.11 -2.74 -17.68
N ASP A 89 -5.08 -4.05 -17.41
CA ASP A 89 -6.04 -4.70 -16.51
C ASP A 89 -6.02 -4.13 -15.08
N PHE A 90 -4.87 -3.61 -14.62
CA PHE A 90 -4.75 -2.97 -13.31
C PHE A 90 -5.34 -1.56 -13.25
N SER A 91 -5.87 -1.05 -14.35
CA SER A 91 -6.62 0.22 -14.35
C SER A 91 -8.05 0.08 -13.86
N ILE A 92 -8.56 -1.14 -13.75
CA ILE A 92 -9.88 -1.51 -13.25
C ILE A 92 -9.75 -2.49 -12.09
N VAL A 93 -10.85 -2.73 -11.38
CA VAL A 93 -10.96 -3.82 -10.39
C VAL A 93 -11.70 -4.97 -11.09
N LYS A 94 -10.93 -5.92 -11.61
CA LYS A 94 -11.44 -6.98 -12.49
C LYS A 94 -11.83 -8.20 -11.67
N ASP A 95 -13.10 -8.63 -11.79
CA ASP A 95 -13.67 -9.83 -11.16
C ASP A 95 -13.20 -10.01 -9.69
N PRO A 96 -13.44 -9.00 -8.83
CA PRO A 96 -12.87 -8.98 -7.49
C PRO A 96 -13.54 -10.03 -6.58
N PHE A 97 -12.72 -10.68 -5.77
CA PHE A 97 -13.16 -11.50 -4.65
C PHE A 97 -12.72 -10.83 -3.34
N GLU A 98 -13.69 -10.45 -2.51
CA GLU A 98 -13.44 -9.76 -1.24
C GLU A 98 -12.70 -10.64 -0.23
N ILE A 99 -11.63 -10.11 0.37
CA ILE A 99 -10.92 -10.76 1.47
C ILE A 99 -11.53 -10.27 2.79
N THR A 100 -12.64 -10.90 3.21
CA THR A 100 -13.48 -10.46 4.33
C THR A 100 -12.71 -10.30 5.64
N LEU A 101 -11.69 -11.12 5.87
CA LEU A 101 -10.83 -11.03 7.05
C LEU A 101 -10.18 -9.64 7.22
N VAL A 102 -9.84 -8.98 6.11
CA VAL A 102 -9.22 -7.64 6.11
C VAL A 102 -10.29 -6.56 6.00
N THR A 103 -11.30 -6.76 5.15
CA THR A 103 -12.35 -5.74 4.96
C THR A 103 -13.21 -5.55 6.20
N ASP A 104 -13.40 -6.58 7.04
CA ASP A 104 -14.07 -6.45 8.34
C ASP A 104 -13.29 -5.52 9.30
N VAL A 105 -11.95 -5.57 9.26
CA VAL A 105 -11.11 -4.62 9.98
C VAL A 105 -11.23 -3.23 9.34
N LEU A 106 -11.21 -3.14 8.01
CA LEU A 106 -11.28 -1.88 7.27
C LEU A 106 -12.62 -1.15 7.48
N ARG A 107 -13.75 -1.85 7.66
CA ARG A 107 -15.07 -1.27 7.97
C ARG A 107 -15.13 -0.52 9.29
N ASN A 108 -14.19 -0.79 10.20
CA ASN A 108 -14.10 -0.08 11.47
C ASN A 108 -13.17 1.14 11.31
N PHE A 109 -13.68 2.34 11.56
CA PHE A 109 -12.94 3.61 11.47
C PHE A 109 -12.82 4.25 12.86
N PRO A 110 -11.77 3.93 13.66
CA PRO A 110 -11.53 4.58 14.95
C PRO A 110 -11.32 6.09 14.79
N GLU A 111 -11.88 6.90 15.70
CA GLU A 111 -11.87 8.37 15.62
C GLU A 111 -10.45 8.96 15.56
N ASN A 112 -9.50 8.37 16.29
CA ASN A 112 -8.10 8.80 16.33
C ASN A 112 -7.25 8.22 15.19
N SER A 113 -7.86 7.63 14.14
CA SER A 113 -7.14 7.00 13.03
C SER A 113 -7.43 7.64 11.68
N LYS A 114 -6.45 7.56 10.78
CA LYS A 114 -6.64 7.79 9.35
C LYS A 114 -6.37 6.52 8.57
N THR A 115 -7.26 6.22 7.65
CA THR A 115 -7.21 5.00 6.84
C THR A 115 -6.76 5.32 5.42
N TYR A 116 -5.79 4.57 4.94
CA TYR A 116 -5.24 4.66 3.60
C TYR A 116 -5.27 3.29 2.92
N ILE A 117 -5.51 3.29 1.62
CA ILE A 117 -5.19 2.17 0.75
C ILE A 117 -3.97 2.59 -0.06
N MET A 118 -2.91 1.79 -0.01
CA MET A 118 -1.66 2.08 -0.69
C MET A 118 -1.35 0.94 -1.66
N THR A 119 -1.58 1.17 -2.94
CA THR A 119 -1.45 0.16 -3.99
C THR A 119 -0.32 0.48 -4.95
N ALA A 120 0.32 -0.55 -5.50
CA ALA A 120 1.31 -0.41 -6.58
C ALA A 120 0.68 -0.04 -7.94
N ARG A 121 -0.65 -0.10 -8.05
CA ARG A 121 -1.38 0.28 -9.27
C ARG A 121 -1.13 1.73 -9.66
N ARG A 122 -1.46 2.09 -10.90
CA ARG A 122 -1.36 3.47 -11.41
C ARG A 122 -2.51 4.35 -10.92
N GLY A 123 -2.35 5.68 -11.02
CA GLY A 123 -3.33 6.65 -10.54
C GLY A 123 -4.72 6.53 -11.15
N ASN A 124 -4.86 5.98 -12.37
CA ASN A 124 -6.15 5.74 -13.02
C ASN A 124 -6.97 4.60 -12.37
N SER A 125 -6.38 3.78 -11.49
CA SER A 125 -7.09 2.76 -10.71
C SER A 125 -7.79 3.31 -9.46
N ILE A 126 -7.52 4.54 -9.05
CA ILE A 126 -8.06 5.13 -7.81
C ILE A 126 -9.59 5.16 -7.83
N GLY A 127 -10.20 5.65 -8.92
CA GLY A 127 -11.65 5.65 -9.09
C GLY A 127 -12.27 4.25 -8.97
N PRO A 128 -11.86 3.29 -9.79
CA PRO A 128 -12.33 1.91 -9.70
C PRO A 128 -12.16 1.25 -8.31
N ILE A 129 -11.07 1.56 -7.58
CA ILE A 129 -10.91 1.07 -6.19
C ILE A 129 -11.95 1.71 -5.26
N ILE A 130 -12.19 3.02 -5.37
CA ILE A 130 -13.22 3.73 -4.60
C ILE A 130 -14.61 3.14 -4.88
N ASP A 131 -14.96 2.95 -6.15
CA ASP A 131 -16.24 2.37 -6.55
C ASP A 131 -16.42 0.96 -5.97
N TYR A 132 -15.38 0.13 -6.00
CA TYR A 132 -15.40 -1.20 -5.39
C TYR A 132 -15.58 -1.17 -3.87
N LEU A 133 -14.92 -0.24 -3.17
CA LEU A 133 -15.09 -0.09 -1.72
C LEU A 133 -16.54 0.25 -1.36
N ASP A 134 -17.16 1.17 -2.09
CA ASP A 134 -18.57 1.53 -1.90
C ASP A 134 -19.49 0.34 -2.20
N GLU A 135 -19.19 -0.46 -3.24
CA GLU A 135 -19.95 -1.67 -3.60
C GLU A 135 -19.95 -2.70 -2.46
N ILE A 136 -18.81 -2.91 -1.79
CA ILE A 136 -18.71 -3.84 -0.64
C ILE A 136 -19.11 -3.21 0.70
N GLY A 137 -19.67 -1.98 0.69
CA GLY A 137 -20.20 -1.30 1.87
C GLY A 137 -19.15 -0.70 2.80
N ILE A 138 -17.99 -0.34 2.27
CA ILE A 138 -16.96 0.43 2.97
C ILE A 138 -17.15 1.91 2.61
N ASP A 139 -17.27 2.78 3.62
CA ASP A 139 -17.38 4.24 3.43
C ASP A 139 -16.09 4.80 2.80
N ALA A 140 -16.06 4.86 1.47
CA ALA A 140 -14.90 5.35 0.72
C ALA A 140 -14.57 6.82 1.03
N GLY A 141 -15.51 7.61 1.56
CA GLY A 141 -15.26 8.98 2.02
C GLY A 141 -14.32 9.05 3.23
N LYS A 142 -14.15 7.96 3.97
CA LYS A 142 -13.22 7.83 5.12
C LYS A 142 -11.87 7.23 4.75
N VAL A 143 -11.69 6.84 3.50
CA VAL A 143 -10.48 6.18 3.02
C VAL A 143 -9.76 7.08 2.02
N ARG A 144 -8.44 7.11 2.06
CA ARG A 144 -7.63 7.78 1.05
C ARG A 144 -6.83 6.77 0.26
N VAL A 145 -7.03 6.71 -1.05
CA VAL A 145 -6.27 5.82 -1.92
C VAL A 145 -5.00 6.53 -2.42
N ILE A 146 -3.86 5.86 -2.29
CA ILE A 146 -2.54 6.29 -2.78
C ILE A 146 -2.06 5.25 -3.76
N ALA A 147 -1.92 5.65 -5.02
CA ALA A 147 -1.31 4.85 -6.08
C ALA A 147 0.20 5.14 -6.10
N THR A 148 1.02 4.17 -5.71
CA THR A 148 2.49 4.34 -5.65
C THR A 148 3.16 4.15 -7.01
N GLN A 149 2.47 3.54 -7.96
CA GLN A 149 2.99 3.25 -9.31
C GLN A 149 4.29 2.42 -9.30
N GLY A 150 4.43 1.54 -8.30
CA GLY A 150 5.62 0.73 -8.08
C GLY A 150 6.70 1.38 -7.21
N ASP A 151 6.52 2.65 -6.81
CA ASP A 151 7.43 3.27 -5.83
C ASP A 151 7.38 2.55 -4.48
N SER A 152 8.49 2.63 -3.72
CA SER A 152 8.63 2.06 -2.39
C SER A 152 7.53 2.55 -1.44
N LYS A 153 6.74 1.61 -0.90
CA LYS A 153 5.72 1.90 0.11
C LYS A 153 6.34 2.42 1.41
N GLY A 154 7.51 1.91 1.79
CA GLY A 154 8.27 2.39 2.94
C GLY A 154 8.70 3.84 2.80
N ASP A 155 9.15 4.27 1.61
CA ASP A 155 9.49 5.67 1.34
C ASP A 155 8.27 6.59 1.39
N VAL A 156 7.12 6.12 0.87
CA VAL A 156 5.86 6.87 0.95
C VAL A 156 5.45 7.05 2.41
N MET A 157 5.47 5.99 3.23
CA MET A 157 5.15 6.06 4.66
C MET A 157 6.12 6.97 5.42
N THR A 158 7.42 6.90 5.12
CA THR A 158 8.43 7.81 5.70
C THR A 158 8.11 9.27 5.38
N LYS A 159 7.73 9.57 4.13
CA LYS A 159 7.28 10.91 3.74
C LYS A 159 5.99 11.33 4.46
N MET A 160 5.07 10.40 4.70
CA MET A 160 3.85 10.67 5.47
C MET A 160 4.19 11.07 6.91
N LEU A 161 5.11 10.37 7.56
CA LEU A 161 5.58 10.72 8.90
C LEU A 161 6.28 12.11 8.92
N ARG A 162 7.11 12.40 7.91
CA ARG A 162 7.87 13.67 7.85
C ARG A 162 7.04 14.89 7.49
N ASN A 163 6.12 14.80 6.51
CA ASN A 163 5.67 15.98 5.77
C ASN A 163 4.28 16.51 6.12
N LYS A 164 3.37 15.75 6.69
CA LYS A 164 1.96 16.19 6.81
C LYS A 164 1.33 16.02 8.18
N LEU A 165 1.97 15.29 9.02
CA LEU A 165 1.44 14.94 10.34
C LEU A 165 2.32 15.52 11.44
N MET A 166 3.26 16.38 11.05
CA MET A 166 4.19 17.05 11.94
C MET A 166 3.51 18.28 12.55
N SER A 167 3.35 18.27 13.86
CA SER A 167 3.19 19.49 14.64
C SER A 167 4.47 19.67 15.46
N ASP A 168 4.97 20.90 15.53
CA ASP A 168 6.15 21.27 16.35
C ASP A 168 7.43 20.46 16.06
N GLY A 169 7.61 20.00 14.81
CA GLY A 169 8.77 19.25 14.37
C GLY A 169 8.72 17.74 14.65
N LYS A 170 7.66 17.22 15.27
CA LYS A 170 7.44 15.78 15.48
C LYS A 170 6.09 15.33 14.94
N SER A 171 6.01 14.09 14.49
CA SER A 171 4.75 13.47 14.11
C SER A 171 3.87 13.22 15.34
N ASN A 172 2.57 13.45 15.21
CA ASN A 172 1.59 13.00 16.21
C ASN A 172 1.26 11.52 16.06
N ILE A 173 1.74 10.88 14.98
CA ILE A 173 1.48 9.47 14.70
C ILE A 173 2.41 8.61 15.53
N ASN A 174 1.86 7.95 16.53
CA ASN A 174 2.58 7.01 17.39
C ASN A 174 2.37 5.55 17.00
N ARG A 175 1.46 5.28 16.04
CA ARG A 175 1.17 3.90 15.60
C ARG A 175 0.89 3.84 14.11
N ILE A 176 1.47 2.85 13.43
CA ILE A 176 1.13 2.44 12.07
C ILE A 176 0.66 0.98 12.10
N GLU A 177 -0.53 0.71 11.56
CA GLU A 177 -1.04 -0.63 11.28
C GLU A 177 -0.98 -0.83 9.77
N TYR A 178 -0.17 -1.76 9.32
CA TYR A 178 0.04 -2.04 7.90
C TYR A 178 -0.42 -3.44 7.55
N TYR A 179 -1.31 -3.57 6.56
CA TYR A 179 -1.84 -4.82 6.04
C TYR A 179 -1.29 -5.04 4.64
N GLU A 180 -0.61 -6.17 4.41
CA GLU A 180 0.14 -6.45 3.18
C GLU A 180 0.33 -7.95 2.99
N ASP A 181 0.24 -8.45 1.76
CA ASP A 181 0.54 -9.84 1.41
C ASP A 181 2.00 -10.03 0.96
N SER A 182 2.57 -9.05 0.27
CA SER A 182 3.91 -9.10 -0.34
C SER A 182 5.03 -9.02 0.69
N GLN A 183 5.84 -10.08 0.79
CA GLN A 183 7.03 -10.09 1.68
C GLN A 183 8.01 -8.98 1.30
N LYS A 184 8.21 -8.70 0.02
CA LYS A 184 9.08 -7.62 -0.48
C LYS A 184 8.66 -6.25 0.06
N ASN A 185 7.36 -5.93 0.03
CA ASN A 185 6.85 -4.68 0.55
C ASN A 185 6.96 -4.61 2.08
N ILE A 186 6.75 -5.74 2.77
CA ILE A 186 6.95 -5.85 4.21
C ILE A 186 8.41 -5.56 4.58
N ASP A 187 9.36 -6.19 3.90
CA ASP A 187 10.79 -6.00 4.14
C ASP A 187 11.22 -4.55 3.85
N ASP A 188 10.67 -3.93 2.78
CA ASP A 188 10.91 -2.52 2.47
C ASP A 188 10.42 -1.61 3.60
N VAL A 189 9.20 -1.81 4.09
CA VAL A 189 8.62 -1.03 5.21
C VAL A 189 9.41 -1.24 6.49
N LEU A 190 9.81 -2.47 6.83
CA LEU A 190 10.65 -2.76 8.00
C LEU A 190 11.99 -2.02 7.90
N ASN A 191 12.66 -2.08 6.75
CA ASN A 191 13.94 -1.40 6.54
C ASN A 191 13.83 0.12 6.65
N LYS A 192 12.75 0.71 6.13
CA LYS A 192 12.55 2.16 6.09
C LYS A 192 12.02 2.73 7.40
N LEU A 193 11.20 1.99 8.14
CA LEU A 193 10.55 2.49 9.36
C LEU A 193 11.09 1.88 10.64
N CYS A 194 11.63 0.66 10.64
CA CYS A 194 12.19 0.06 11.85
C CYS A 194 13.70 0.32 11.96
N ASN A 195 14.44 0.03 10.91
CA ASN A 195 15.90 -0.03 10.95
C ASN A 195 16.58 1.23 10.39
N ASN A 196 15.83 2.28 10.12
CA ASN A 196 16.37 3.51 9.52
C ASN A 196 16.64 4.59 10.58
N PRO A 197 17.92 4.88 10.89
CA PRO A 197 18.28 5.92 11.87
C PRO A 197 17.86 7.32 11.41
N ASP A 198 17.68 7.55 10.11
CA ASP A 198 17.35 8.87 9.55
C ASP A 198 15.92 9.33 9.87
N ILE A 199 15.08 8.47 10.45
CA ILE A 199 13.72 8.81 10.86
C ILE A 199 13.50 8.78 12.37
N GLU A 200 14.52 8.47 13.16
CA GLU A 200 14.40 8.41 14.63
C GLU A 200 14.01 9.76 15.23
N ASP A 201 14.42 10.86 14.60
CA ASP A 201 14.09 12.23 15.02
C ASP A 201 12.62 12.59 14.77
N VAL A 202 11.94 11.88 13.87
CA VAL A 202 10.51 12.12 13.54
C VAL A 202 9.56 11.14 14.22
N LYS A 203 10.07 10.02 14.73
CA LYS A 203 9.27 9.08 15.52
C LYS A 203 8.98 9.66 16.91
N PRO A 204 7.72 9.63 17.36
CA PRO A 204 7.42 9.96 18.75
C PRO A 204 7.94 8.87 19.69
N GLU A 205 8.06 9.20 20.96
CA GLU A 205 8.36 8.21 22.00
C GLU A 205 7.26 7.13 22.03
N GLY A 206 7.65 5.86 22.06
CA GLY A 206 6.70 4.74 22.02
C GLY A 206 6.06 4.49 20.66
N PHE A 207 6.70 4.91 19.56
CA PHE A 207 6.22 4.61 18.20
C PHE A 207 6.12 3.10 17.98
N GLU A 208 4.96 2.66 17.48
CA GLU A 208 4.67 1.27 17.15
C GLU A 208 4.45 1.08 15.66
N LEU A 209 5.11 0.10 15.06
CA LEU A 209 4.79 -0.40 13.72
C LEU A 209 4.27 -1.84 13.86
N LEU A 210 3.01 -2.04 13.56
CA LEU A 210 2.36 -3.34 13.54
C LEU A 210 2.09 -3.74 12.09
N ILE A 211 2.78 -4.75 11.61
CA ILE A 211 2.56 -5.32 10.28
C ILE A 211 1.67 -6.54 10.40
N ASN A 212 0.60 -6.56 9.62
CA ASN A 212 -0.36 -7.64 9.51
C ASN A 212 -0.19 -8.29 8.12
N LYS A 213 0.65 -9.32 8.04
CA LYS A 213 0.87 -10.05 6.80
C LYS A 213 -0.36 -10.89 6.48
N VAL A 214 -0.96 -10.62 5.33
CA VAL A 214 -2.07 -11.40 4.78
C VAL A 214 -1.52 -12.59 4.00
N ILE A 215 -1.97 -13.80 4.32
CA ILE A 215 -1.46 -15.04 3.73
C ILE A 215 -2.62 -15.80 3.12
N ASN A 216 -2.54 -16.07 1.82
CA ASN A 216 -3.44 -16.98 1.12
C ASN A 216 -2.92 -18.42 1.25
N ASN A 217 -3.72 -19.31 1.86
CA ASN A 217 -3.37 -20.71 2.10
C ASN A 217 -4.01 -21.67 1.07
N GLY A 218 -4.56 -21.14 -0.03
CA GLY A 218 -5.26 -21.93 -1.05
C GLY A 218 -6.66 -22.42 -0.65
N GLY A 219 -7.07 -22.22 0.61
CA GLY A 219 -8.40 -22.54 1.12
C GLY A 219 -9.00 -21.39 1.97
N GLY A 220 -8.32 -20.26 2.02
CA GLY A 220 -8.72 -19.08 2.78
C GLY A 220 -7.54 -18.19 3.10
N TYR A 221 -7.83 -17.12 3.83
CA TYR A 221 -6.82 -16.13 4.25
C TYR A 221 -6.61 -16.18 5.76
N ASN A 222 -5.39 -15.89 6.20
CA ASN A 222 -5.06 -15.64 7.60
C ASN A 222 -4.17 -14.40 7.74
N ILE A 223 -4.01 -13.91 8.97
CA ILE A 223 -3.15 -12.77 9.29
C ILE A 223 -2.05 -13.23 10.25
N GLN A 224 -0.80 -13.00 9.84
CA GLN A 224 0.37 -13.15 10.70
C GLN A 224 0.85 -11.77 11.13
N LYS A 225 0.99 -11.56 12.44
CA LYS A 225 1.55 -10.32 12.99
C LYS A 225 3.07 -10.35 12.98
N ILE A 226 3.66 -9.25 12.54
CA ILE A 226 5.10 -9.00 12.54
C ILE A 226 5.31 -7.69 13.27
N GLU A 227 6.14 -7.68 14.30
CA GLU A 227 6.48 -6.49 15.09
C GLU A 227 7.89 -6.04 14.76
N CYS A 228 8.14 -4.72 14.85
CA CYS A 228 9.51 -4.21 14.84
C CYS A 228 10.27 -4.83 16.01
N SER A 229 11.32 -5.57 15.74
CA SER A 229 12.31 -5.93 16.75
C SER A 229 13.20 -4.71 16.99
N ASN A 230 13.04 -4.05 18.14
CA ASN A 230 13.98 -3.03 18.62
C ASN A 230 15.27 -3.69 19.10
#